data_1582b15186fe60713d89b86de7a3e818
#
_entry.id   1582b15186fe60713d89b86de7a3e818
#
_cell.length_a   1.000
_cell.length_b   1.000
_cell.length_c   1.000
_cell.angle_alpha   90.00
_cell.angle_beta   90.00
_cell.angle_gamma   90.00
#
_symmetry.space_group_name_H-M   'P 1'
#
loop_
_entity.id
_entity.type
_entity.pdbx_description
1 polymer ?
#
loop_
_entity_poly.entity_id
_entity_poly.type
_entity_poly.pdbx_seq_one_letter_code
_entity_poly.pdbx_strand_id
1 'polypeptide(L)'
;MSAAPPLPVLVIGGYLGAGKTSLVNHLLRHAGGRRLMVLVNDFGAVNVDAELLVSATEDTLTLANGCVCCTLGGDLMFALADALDRRPRPDALVIEASGVAEPRKIANAALAEPEMRLAGVVVLADAANLPALLDDPRVGAQAADQIRAADLIALTKADLGDAAEARRRLAALGAAPVVEAPHGALPVAMLLDRTPVAPPDPAPAAHAHDHGAAYGSWSHEGPEALTREAAERFFEGAEGVYRLKGRLRLVGGGGLELHRVGRVVQAAPCPEPDATRLAAIWPAGAAEAAALAEGWRRALAESGEAAKA
;
A
#
# COMPACT_ATOMS: atom_id res chain seq x y z
N MET A 1 -22.23 26.42 -21.86
CA MET A 1 -20.85 25.92 -21.56
C MET A 1 -21.01 24.43 -21.28
N SER A 2 -20.37 23.57 -22.08
CA SER A 2 -20.42 22.10 -21.82
C SER A 2 -19.71 21.84 -20.50
N ALA A 3 -20.38 21.14 -19.57
CA ALA A 3 -19.76 20.71 -18.33
C ALA A 3 -18.55 19.82 -18.67
N ALA A 4 -17.47 19.98 -17.92
CA ALA A 4 -16.31 19.12 -18.08
C ALA A 4 -16.72 17.64 -17.82
N PRO A 5 -16.14 16.67 -18.54
CA PRO A 5 -16.49 15.27 -18.28
C PRO A 5 -16.13 14.86 -16.84
N PRO A 6 -16.88 13.91 -16.24
CA PRO A 6 -16.60 13.45 -14.89
C PRO A 6 -15.16 12.94 -14.77
N LEU A 7 -14.48 13.29 -13.66
CA LEU A 7 -13.11 12.90 -13.36
C LEU A 7 -13.05 11.38 -13.09
N PRO A 8 -12.25 10.62 -13.87
CA PRO A 8 -12.07 9.19 -13.60
C PRO A 8 -11.33 8.97 -12.28
N VAL A 9 -11.84 8.08 -11.43
CA VAL A 9 -11.23 7.67 -10.17
C VAL A 9 -10.87 6.19 -10.21
N LEU A 10 -9.60 5.88 -10.04
CA LEU A 10 -9.09 4.51 -9.89
C LEU A 10 -8.77 4.26 -8.43
N VAL A 11 -9.37 3.22 -7.84
CA VAL A 11 -9.03 2.79 -6.48
C VAL A 11 -8.10 1.58 -6.56
N ILE A 12 -6.95 1.66 -5.92
CA ILE A 12 -5.96 0.59 -5.85
C ILE A 12 -5.97 0.03 -4.43
N GLY A 13 -6.46 -1.21 -4.30
CA GLY A 13 -6.48 -1.98 -3.07
C GLY A 13 -5.48 -3.12 -3.07
N GLY A 14 -5.49 -3.89 -2.01
CA GLY A 14 -4.65 -5.07 -1.83
C GLY A 14 -3.94 -5.06 -0.48
N TYR A 15 -3.72 -6.25 0.06
CA TYR A 15 -3.16 -6.39 1.40
C TYR A 15 -1.73 -5.83 1.48
N LEU A 16 -1.22 -5.74 2.71
CA LEU A 16 0.10 -5.20 2.98
C LEU A 16 1.18 -5.91 2.15
N GLY A 17 2.01 -5.14 1.43
CA GLY A 17 3.10 -5.66 0.61
C GLY A 17 2.70 -6.27 -0.74
N ALA A 18 1.43 -6.19 -1.15
CA ALA A 18 0.97 -6.71 -2.44
C ALA A 18 1.52 -5.96 -3.68
N GLY A 19 2.22 -4.83 -3.49
CA GLY A 19 2.85 -4.08 -4.59
C GLY A 19 2.05 -2.86 -5.07
N LYS A 20 1.13 -2.31 -4.25
CA LYS A 20 0.30 -1.15 -4.60
C LYS A 20 1.13 0.05 -5.05
N THR A 21 2.10 0.45 -4.24
CA THR A 21 3.02 1.56 -4.54
C THR A 21 3.84 1.30 -5.82
N SER A 22 4.18 0.04 -6.13
CA SER A 22 4.83 -0.32 -7.40
C SER A 22 3.93 -0.06 -8.60
N LEU A 23 2.64 -0.43 -8.49
CA LEU A 23 1.65 -0.13 -9.54
C LEU A 23 1.45 1.37 -9.70
N VAL A 24 1.31 2.14 -8.62
CA VAL A 24 1.19 3.60 -8.66
C VAL A 24 2.39 4.22 -9.37
N ASN A 25 3.61 3.83 -9.00
CA ASN A 25 4.84 4.28 -9.67
C ASN A 25 4.88 3.90 -11.15
N HIS A 26 4.39 2.72 -11.51
CA HIS A 26 4.27 2.31 -12.91
C HIS A 26 3.31 3.22 -13.68
N LEU A 27 2.14 3.52 -13.11
CA LEU A 27 1.15 4.42 -13.72
C LEU A 27 1.72 5.83 -13.93
N LEU A 28 2.41 6.39 -12.93
CA LEU A 28 3.03 7.72 -13.02
C LEU A 28 4.09 7.78 -14.13
N ARG A 29 4.95 6.74 -14.25
CA ARG A 29 5.98 6.69 -15.32
C ARG A 29 5.41 6.50 -16.71
N HIS A 30 4.24 5.85 -16.83
CA HIS A 30 3.64 5.49 -18.12
C HIS A 30 2.32 6.21 -18.39
N ALA A 31 2.12 7.36 -17.76
CA ALA A 31 0.89 8.15 -17.87
C ALA A 31 0.55 8.62 -19.29
N GLY A 32 1.52 8.58 -20.21
CA GLY A 32 1.29 8.93 -21.63
C GLY A 32 0.85 10.37 -21.84
N GLY A 33 1.37 11.30 -21.04
CA GLY A 33 1.02 12.72 -21.07
C GLY A 33 -0.24 13.07 -20.29
N ARG A 34 -0.91 12.12 -19.64
CA ARG A 34 -2.04 12.37 -18.71
C ARG A 34 -1.51 12.93 -17.39
N ARG A 35 -2.19 13.89 -16.84
CA ARG A 35 -1.95 14.39 -15.48
C ARG A 35 -2.68 13.48 -14.51
N LEU A 36 -1.94 12.64 -13.82
CA LEU A 36 -2.46 11.76 -12.80
C LEU A 36 -2.27 12.42 -11.43
N MET A 37 -3.36 12.65 -10.72
CA MET A 37 -3.31 13.02 -9.32
C MET A 37 -3.36 11.74 -8.48
N VAL A 38 -2.49 11.65 -7.47
CA VAL A 38 -2.41 10.46 -6.61
C VAL A 38 -2.72 10.83 -5.17
N LEU A 39 -3.68 10.14 -4.58
CA LEU A 39 -3.93 10.17 -3.14
C LEU A 39 -3.34 8.90 -2.52
N VAL A 40 -2.36 9.05 -1.65
CA VAL A 40 -1.78 7.94 -0.89
C VAL A 40 -2.32 7.96 0.52
N ASN A 41 -2.90 6.85 0.93
CA ASN A 41 -3.36 6.63 2.28
C ASN A 41 -2.47 5.59 2.95
N ASP A 42 -1.51 6.04 3.78
CA ASP A 42 -0.61 5.15 4.52
C ASP A 42 -1.02 4.99 5.98
N PHE A 43 -0.75 3.80 6.53
CA PHE A 43 -1.02 3.47 7.93
C PHE A 43 0.25 3.71 8.74
N GLY A 44 0.23 4.74 9.60
CA GLY A 44 1.34 5.03 10.53
C GLY A 44 1.74 6.51 10.59
N ALA A 45 2.47 6.87 11.64
CA ALA A 45 2.93 8.24 11.88
C ALA A 45 4.09 8.65 10.94
N VAL A 46 4.73 7.71 10.25
CA VAL A 46 5.86 7.95 9.33
C VAL A 46 5.47 7.53 7.92
N ASN A 47 5.47 8.48 7.00
CA ASN A 47 4.93 8.35 5.65
C ASN A 47 5.98 7.79 4.67
N VAL A 48 6.42 6.54 4.90
CA VAL A 48 7.47 5.89 4.09
C VAL A 48 6.97 5.58 2.67
N ASP A 49 5.67 5.29 2.48
CA ASP A 49 5.13 4.99 1.14
C ASP A 49 5.07 6.21 0.22
N ALA A 50 4.80 7.40 0.76
CA ALA A 50 4.80 8.63 -0.03
C ALA A 50 6.22 9.01 -0.52
N GLU A 51 7.25 8.71 0.27
CA GLU A 51 8.64 8.95 -0.13
C GLU A 51 9.12 7.99 -1.25
N LEU A 52 8.44 6.86 -1.42
CA LEU A 52 8.74 5.88 -2.47
C LEU A 52 8.15 6.25 -3.83
N LEU A 53 7.33 7.29 -3.91
CA LEU A 53 6.79 7.76 -5.18
C LEU A 53 7.89 8.46 -6.00
N VAL A 54 8.11 7.98 -7.22
CA VAL A 54 9.20 8.44 -8.13
C VAL A 54 9.04 9.90 -8.56
N SER A 55 7.86 10.47 -8.39
CA SER A 55 7.57 11.88 -8.67
C SER A 55 6.67 12.44 -7.55
N ALA A 56 7.26 12.84 -6.45
CA ALA A 56 6.61 13.78 -5.53
C ALA A 56 6.56 15.15 -6.23
N THR A 57 5.63 15.32 -7.17
CA THR A 57 5.31 16.59 -7.80
C THR A 57 4.13 17.22 -7.07
N GLU A 58 3.80 18.48 -7.39
CA GLU A 58 2.62 19.19 -6.85
C GLU A 58 1.29 18.42 -7.02
N ASP A 59 1.28 17.37 -7.83
CA ASP A 59 0.13 16.52 -8.11
C ASP A 59 0.00 15.29 -7.21
N THR A 60 0.86 15.16 -6.17
CA THR A 60 0.75 14.07 -5.19
C THR A 60 0.25 14.65 -3.87
N LEU A 61 -0.92 14.23 -3.42
CA LEU A 61 -1.44 14.51 -2.09
C LEU A 61 -1.28 13.29 -1.20
N THR A 62 -0.67 13.52 -0.06
CA THR A 62 -0.59 12.52 1.00
C THR A 62 -1.56 12.89 2.10
N LEU A 63 -2.50 12.00 2.41
CA LEU A 63 -3.36 12.17 3.58
C LEU A 63 -2.54 11.85 4.83
N ALA A 64 -2.13 12.90 5.56
CA ALA A 64 -1.47 12.77 6.84
C ALA A 64 -2.51 12.44 7.92
N ASN A 65 -2.14 11.54 8.84
CA ASN A 65 -2.88 11.22 10.06
C ASN A 65 -4.11 10.32 9.94
N GLY A 66 -3.86 9.04 9.78
CA GLY A 66 -4.84 8.02 10.14
C GLY A 66 -5.55 7.37 8.97
N CYS A 67 -5.85 6.11 9.14
CA CYS A 67 -6.65 5.33 8.19
C CYS A 67 -7.91 6.08 7.76
N VAL A 68 -8.05 6.36 6.47
CA VAL A 68 -9.33 6.72 5.85
C VAL A 68 -10.44 5.71 6.20
N CYS A 69 -10.08 4.49 6.60
CA CYS A 69 -11.01 3.46 7.06
C CYS A 69 -11.60 3.72 8.45
N CYS A 70 -10.93 4.47 9.34
CA CYS A 70 -11.42 4.70 10.70
C CYS A 70 -12.21 6.01 10.87
N THR A 71 -12.02 6.97 9.95
CA THR A 71 -12.75 8.24 9.93
C THR A 71 -13.25 8.52 8.52
N LEU A 72 -14.22 7.72 8.08
CA LEU A 72 -14.98 7.93 6.83
C LEU A 72 -15.79 9.24 6.88
N GLY A 73 -15.16 10.37 6.84
CA GLY A 73 -15.96 11.57 6.85
C GLY A 73 -15.25 12.75 6.23
N GLY A 74 -14.31 13.32 6.94
CA GLY A 74 -13.78 14.62 6.59
C GLY A 74 -12.67 14.56 5.53
N ASP A 75 -11.58 13.87 5.85
CA ASP A 75 -10.33 14.02 5.10
C ASP A 75 -10.39 13.48 3.66
N LEU A 76 -11.06 12.34 3.44
CA LEU A 76 -11.23 11.81 2.08
C LEU A 76 -12.12 12.75 1.23
N MET A 77 -13.25 13.22 1.78
CA MET A 77 -14.15 14.11 1.05
C MET A 77 -13.47 15.45 0.73
N PHE A 78 -12.68 16.00 1.66
CA PHE A 78 -11.89 17.20 1.39
C PHE A 78 -10.84 16.96 0.30
N ALA A 79 -10.17 15.81 0.30
CA ALA A 79 -9.20 15.47 -0.75
C ALA A 79 -9.86 15.25 -2.11
N LEU A 80 -11.07 14.69 -2.16
CA LEU A 80 -11.85 14.56 -3.40
C LEU A 80 -12.26 15.93 -3.93
N ALA A 81 -12.72 16.82 -3.05
CA ALA A 81 -13.07 18.20 -3.41
C ALA A 81 -11.83 18.97 -3.92
N ASP A 82 -10.69 18.86 -3.23
CA ASP A 82 -9.43 19.48 -3.68
C ASP A 82 -9.01 18.96 -5.07
N ALA A 83 -9.20 17.67 -5.35
CA ALA A 83 -8.91 17.10 -6.67
C ALA A 83 -9.76 17.71 -7.78
N LEU A 84 -11.03 18.04 -7.51
CA LEU A 84 -11.93 18.69 -8.44
C LEU A 84 -11.60 20.19 -8.65
N ASP A 85 -11.09 20.83 -7.61
CA ASP A 85 -10.73 22.26 -7.63
C ASP A 85 -9.34 22.53 -8.21
N ARG A 86 -8.49 21.52 -8.36
CA ARG A 86 -7.15 21.65 -8.93
C ARG A 86 -7.14 22.28 -10.32
N ARG A 87 -6.18 23.19 -10.52
CA ARG A 87 -5.93 23.82 -11.82
C ARG A 87 -4.43 23.80 -12.13
N PRO A 88 -4.03 23.20 -13.27
CA PRO A 88 -4.87 22.54 -14.26
C PRO A 88 -5.56 21.28 -13.71
N ARG A 89 -6.78 21.00 -14.17
CA ARG A 89 -7.57 19.84 -13.73
C ARG A 89 -6.81 18.53 -14.07
N PRO A 90 -6.72 17.57 -13.15
CA PRO A 90 -6.15 16.25 -13.47
C PRO A 90 -7.03 15.50 -14.48
N ASP A 91 -6.40 14.62 -15.26
CA ASP A 91 -7.08 13.75 -16.23
C ASP A 91 -7.61 12.48 -15.56
N ALA A 92 -7.05 12.09 -14.42
CA ALA A 92 -7.55 11.03 -13.57
C ALA A 92 -7.03 11.17 -12.13
N LEU A 93 -7.81 10.65 -11.17
CA LEU A 93 -7.45 10.50 -9.76
C LEU A 93 -7.16 9.03 -9.47
N VAL A 94 -6.00 8.74 -8.90
CA VAL A 94 -5.60 7.42 -8.44
C VAL A 94 -5.56 7.43 -6.91
N ILE A 95 -6.33 6.58 -6.26
CA ILE A 95 -6.37 6.48 -4.80
C ILE A 95 -5.73 5.16 -4.38
N GLU A 96 -4.55 5.21 -3.77
CA GLU A 96 -3.93 4.06 -3.14
C GLU A 96 -4.52 3.87 -1.75
N ALA A 97 -5.31 2.81 -1.58
CA ALA A 97 -5.85 2.41 -0.30
C ALA A 97 -4.76 1.81 0.60
N SER A 98 -4.79 2.09 1.89
CA SER A 98 -3.98 1.38 2.88
C SER A 98 -4.15 -0.14 2.74
N GLY A 99 -3.12 -0.91 3.07
CA GLY A 99 -3.15 -2.37 2.99
C GLY A 99 -4.24 -3.04 3.83
N VAL A 100 -4.83 -2.31 4.75
CA VAL A 100 -5.91 -2.78 5.64
C VAL A 100 -7.24 -2.08 5.37
N ALA A 101 -7.30 -1.13 4.44
CA ALA A 101 -8.50 -0.40 4.08
C ALA A 101 -9.49 -1.26 3.28
N GLU A 102 -10.73 -0.81 3.26
CA GLU A 102 -11.81 -1.37 2.42
C GLU A 102 -11.92 -0.56 1.11
N PRO A 103 -11.41 -1.07 -0.02
CA PRO A 103 -11.40 -0.32 -1.29
C PRO A 103 -12.79 0.09 -1.75
N ARG A 104 -13.82 -0.72 -1.43
CA ARG A 104 -15.22 -0.43 -1.78
C ARG A 104 -15.76 0.83 -1.11
N LYS A 105 -15.38 1.09 0.14
CA LYS A 105 -15.80 2.31 0.84
C LYS A 105 -15.24 3.57 0.17
N ILE A 106 -13.98 3.50 -0.27
CA ILE A 106 -13.33 4.59 -1.03
C ILE A 106 -14.03 4.79 -2.38
N ALA A 107 -14.33 3.70 -3.09
CA ALA A 107 -15.04 3.77 -4.36
C ALA A 107 -16.44 4.39 -4.20
N ASN A 108 -17.18 4.02 -3.15
CA ASN A 108 -18.50 4.57 -2.86
C ASN A 108 -18.42 6.07 -2.52
N ALA A 109 -17.40 6.52 -1.78
CA ALA A 109 -17.20 7.94 -1.51
C ALA A 109 -16.94 8.73 -2.80
N ALA A 110 -16.12 8.21 -3.72
CA ALA A 110 -15.89 8.85 -5.01
C ALA A 110 -17.14 8.88 -5.89
N LEU A 111 -17.99 7.84 -5.84
CA LEU A 111 -19.25 7.80 -6.58
C LEU A 111 -20.33 8.74 -6.01
N ALA A 112 -20.19 9.18 -4.75
CA ALA A 112 -21.09 10.19 -4.16
C ALA A 112 -20.85 11.59 -4.74
N GLU A 113 -19.71 11.82 -5.42
CA GLU A 113 -19.39 13.08 -6.08
C GLU A 113 -19.86 13.06 -7.55
N PRO A 114 -20.86 13.88 -7.95
CA PRO A 114 -21.43 13.86 -9.30
C PRO A 114 -20.42 14.19 -10.41
N GLU A 115 -19.37 14.91 -10.08
CA GLU A 115 -18.30 15.30 -11.01
C GLU A 115 -17.20 14.23 -11.14
N MET A 116 -17.37 13.08 -10.48
CA MET A 116 -16.46 11.93 -10.56
C MET A 116 -17.14 10.72 -11.18
N ARG A 117 -16.35 9.83 -11.76
CA ARG A 117 -16.78 8.50 -12.20
C ARG A 117 -15.76 7.46 -11.75
N LEU A 118 -16.22 6.33 -11.30
CA LEU A 118 -15.31 5.21 -10.97
C LEU A 118 -14.74 4.62 -12.28
N ALA A 119 -13.43 4.60 -12.42
CA ALA A 119 -12.73 3.88 -13.47
C ALA A 119 -12.61 2.39 -13.12
N GLY A 120 -12.50 2.07 -11.83
CA GLY A 120 -12.52 0.73 -11.31
C GLY A 120 -11.84 0.59 -9.94
N VAL A 121 -12.06 -0.56 -9.32
CA VAL A 121 -11.34 -1.02 -8.13
C VAL A 121 -10.39 -2.13 -8.55
N VAL A 122 -9.10 -1.87 -8.44
CA VAL A 122 -8.04 -2.85 -8.74
C VAL A 122 -7.44 -3.34 -7.45
N VAL A 123 -7.51 -4.64 -7.19
CA VAL A 123 -6.93 -5.23 -5.99
C VAL A 123 -5.71 -6.06 -6.36
N LEU A 124 -4.59 -5.76 -5.73
CA LEU A 124 -3.37 -6.51 -5.91
C LEU A 124 -3.36 -7.73 -4.99
N ALA A 125 -3.07 -8.90 -5.57
CA ALA A 125 -2.92 -10.17 -4.87
C ALA A 125 -1.48 -10.68 -5.06
N ASP A 126 -0.76 -10.83 -3.96
CA ASP A 126 0.61 -11.36 -3.93
C ASP A 126 0.58 -12.89 -3.99
N ALA A 127 0.96 -13.49 -5.12
CA ALA A 127 0.90 -14.92 -5.34
C ALA A 127 1.70 -15.73 -4.31
N ALA A 128 2.80 -15.17 -3.81
CA ALA A 128 3.67 -15.85 -2.84
C ALA A 128 3.04 -15.94 -1.44
N ASN A 129 2.25 -14.92 -1.06
CA ASN A 129 1.72 -14.82 0.30
C ASN A 129 0.20 -15.07 0.38
N LEU A 130 -0.53 -15.01 -0.73
CA LEU A 130 -1.99 -15.08 -0.76
C LEU A 130 -2.58 -16.33 -0.08
N PRO A 131 -2.09 -17.57 -0.33
CA PRO A 131 -2.66 -18.75 0.32
C PRO A 131 -2.57 -18.66 1.84
N ALA A 132 -1.38 -18.35 2.37
CA ALA A 132 -1.16 -18.24 3.81
C ALA A 132 -1.96 -17.06 4.42
N LEU A 133 -2.10 -15.96 3.68
CA LEU A 133 -2.89 -14.81 4.11
C LEU A 133 -4.37 -15.15 4.25
N LEU A 134 -4.95 -15.87 3.28
CA LEU A 134 -6.36 -16.28 3.31
C LEU A 134 -6.66 -17.32 4.41
N ASP A 135 -5.65 -18.14 4.77
CA ASP A 135 -5.77 -19.15 5.82
C ASP A 135 -5.50 -18.59 7.24
N ASP A 136 -5.03 -17.34 7.35
CA ASP A 136 -4.81 -16.72 8.66
C ASP A 136 -6.14 -16.34 9.32
N PRO A 137 -6.44 -16.89 10.53
CA PRO A 137 -7.73 -16.67 11.20
C PRO A 137 -7.96 -15.22 11.63
N ARG A 138 -6.91 -14.38 11.69
CA ARG A 138 -6.99 -12.99 12.15
C ARG A 138 -7.31 -12.02 11.03
N VAL A 139 -6.83 -12.29 9.81
CA VAL A 139 -6.86 -11.33 8.70
C VAL A 139 -7.39 -11.92 7.39
N GLY A 140 -7.54 -13.22 7.29
CA GLY A 140 -7.96 -13.90 6.06
C GLY A 140 -9.34 -13.44 5.56
N ALA A 141 -10.28 -13.23 6.48
CA ALA A 141 -11.61 -12.71 6.14
C ALA A 141 -11.51 -11.30 5.51
N GLN A 142 -10.70 -10.40 6.10
CA GLN A 142 -10.49 -9.05 5.58
C GLN A 142 -9.81 -9.07 4.21
N ALA A 143 -8.79 -9.91 4.02
CA ALA A 143 -8.14 -10.07 2.73
C ALA A 143 -9.10 -10.58 1.66
N ALA A 144 -9.96 -11.56 2.01
CA ALA A 144 -11.00 -12.06 1.12
C ALA A 144 -12.02 -10.98 0.75
N ASP A 145 -12.41 -10.12 1.68
CA ASP A 145 -13.36 -9.03 1.42
C ASP A 145 -12.75 -7.94 0.51
N GLN A 146 -11.46 -7.63 0.67
CA GLN A 146 -10.77 -6.75 -0.28
C GLN A 146 -10.78 -7.36 -1.70
N ILE A 147 -10.50 -8.66 -1.83
CA ILE A 147 -10.50 -9.37 -3.12
C ILE A 147 -11.89 -9.33 -3.76
N ARG A 148 -12.96 -9.58 -3.00
CA ARG A 148 -14.34 -9.51 -3.49
C ARG A 148 -14.78 -8.11 -3.93
N ALA A 149 -14.12 -7.08 -3.42
CA ALA A 149 -14.40 -5.69 -3.79
C ALA A 149 -13.84 -5.30 -5.16
N ALA A 150 -13.00 -6.14 -5.76
CA ALA A 150 -12.28 -5.83 -7.00
C ALA A 150 -13.17 -5.92 -8.25
N ASP A 151 -12.93 -5.02 -9.21
CA ASP A 151 -13.34 -5.14 -10.60
C ASP A 151 -12.29 -5.84 -11.46
N LEU A 152 -11.03 -5.81 -10.98
CA LEU A 152 -9.87 -6.46 -11.59
C LEU A 152 -8.91 -6.87 -10.49
N ILE A 153 -8.37 -8.08 -10.58
CA ILE A 153 -7.29 -8.53 -9.71
C ILE A 153 -5.97 -8.51 -10.47
N ALA A 154 -4.99 -7.80 -9.92
CA ALA A 154 -3.61 -7.80 -10.38
C ALA A 154 -2.82 -8.83 -9.57
N LEU A 155 -2.51 -9.98 -10.17
CA LEU A 155 -1.68 -11.01 -9.54
C LEU A 155 -0.21 -10.61 -9.64
N THR A 156 0.39 -10.30 -8.52
CA THR A 156 1.80 -9.88 -8.42
C THR A 156 2.66 -11.03 -7.89
N LYS A 157 3.99 -10.93 -8.07
CA LYS A 157 4.98 -11.88 -7.54
C LYS A 157 4.69 -13.34 -7.91
N ALA A 158 4.15 -13.55 -9.12
CA ALA A 158 3.88 -14.88 -9.64
C ALA A 158 5.15 -15.71 -9.85
N ASP A 159 6.29 -15.04 -9.93
CA ASP A 159 7.66 -15.60 -10.01
C ASP A 159 8.22 -16.07 -8.66
N LEU A 160 7.62 -15.62 -7.55
CA LEU A 160 8.08 -15.92 -6.19
C LEU A 160 7.20 -16.92 -5.44
N GLY A 161 6.06 -17.35 -6.03
CA GLY A 161 5.10 -18.22 -5.39
C GLY A 161 4.37 -19.15 -6.35
N ASP A 162 3.47 -19.98 -5.81
CA ASP A 162 2.60 -20.83 -6.63
C ASP A 162 1.43 -20.03 -7.21
N ALA A 163 1.64 -19.47 -8.40
CA ALA A 163 0.63 -18.69 -9.11
C ALA A 163 -0.63 -19.54 -9.44
N ALA A 164 -0.50 -20.84 -9.63
CA ALA A 164 -1.63 -21.72 -9.91
C ALA A 164 -2.51 -21.89 -8.65
N GLU A 165 -1.91 -22.10 -7.48
CA GLU A 165 -2.63 -22.12 -6.20
C GLU A 165 -3.28 -20.78 -5.92
N ALA A 166 -2.56 -19.66 -6.08
CA ALA A 166 -3.13 -18.34 -5.89
C ALA A 166 -4.37 -18.13 -6.79
N ARG A 167 -4.31 -18.51 -8.07
CA ARG A 167 -5.47 -18.43 -8.98
C ARG A 167 -6.63 -19.34 -8.54
N ARG A 168 -6.36 -20.55 -8.05
CA ARG A 168 -7.41 -21.44 -7.50
C ARG A 168 -8.10 -20.80 -6.31
N ARG A 169 -7.35 -20.21 -5.38
CA ARG A 169 -7.88 -19.49 -4.20
C ARG A 169 -8.74 -18.29 -4.60
N LEU A 170 -8.26 -17.50 -5.57
CA LEU A 170 -9.02 -16.36 -6.10
C LEU A 170 -10.32 -16.81 -6.77
N ALA A 171 -10.27 -17.87 -7.57
CA ALA A 171 -11.47 -18.43 -8.21
C ALA A 171 -12.50 -18.93 -7.19
N ALA A 172 -12.06 -19.56 -6.11
CA ALA A 172 -12.93 -20.01 -5.01
C ALA A 172 -13.64 -18.87 -4.28
N LEU A 173 -13.09 -17.65 -4.31
CA LEU A 173 -13.72 -16.45 -3.76
C LEU A 173 -14.76 -15.81 -4.70
N GLY A 174 -14.95 -16.35 -5.91
CA GLY A 174 -15.79 -15.72 -6.93
C GLY A 174 -15.20 -14.42 -7.45
N ALA A 175 -13.88 -14.35 -7.51
CA ALA A 175 -13.16 -13.13 -7.79
C ALA A 175 -13.38 -12.60 -9.21
N ALA A 176 -13.15 -11.29 -9.37
CA ALA A 176 -13.06 -10.60 -10.65
C ALA A 176 -11.96 -11.20 -11.56
N PRO A 177 -11.92 -10.83 -12.85
CA PRO A 177 -10.86 -11.26 -13.75
C PRO A 177 -9.46 -11.04 -13.16
N VAL A 178 -8.57 -12.04 -13.31
CA VAL A 178 -7.21 -12.04 -12.78
C VAL A 178 -6.21 -11.85 -13.92
N VAL A 179 -5.40 -10.80 -13.84
CA VAL A 179 -4.29 -10.52 -14.78
C VAL A 179 -2.97 -10.58 -14.04
N GLU A 180 -1.95 -11.12 -14.65
CA GLU A 180 -0.61 -11.02 -14.08
C GLU A 180 -0.04 -9.61 -14.24
N ALA A 181 0.54 -9.13 -13.16
CA ALA A 181 1.15 -7.81 -13.07
C ALA A 181 2.59 -7.93 -12.54
N PRO A 182 3.53 -8.41 -13.37
CA PRO A 182 4.92 -8.52 -12.96
C PRO A 182 5.44 -7.13 -12.55
N HIS A 183 6.04 -7.05 -11.37
CA HIS A 183 6.50 -5.79 -10.76
C HIS A 183 5.43 -4.67 -10.69
N GLY A 184 4.14 -5.03 -10.66
CA GLY A 184 3.03 -4.08 -10.66
C GLY A 184 2.75 -3.43 -12.02
N ALA A 185 3.31 -3.95 -13.12
CA ALA A 185 3.14 -3.38 -14.46
C ALA A 185 1.79 -3.79 -15.06
N LEU A 186 0.90 -2.81 -15.26
CA LEU A 186 -0.34 -2.96 -16.01
C LEU A 186 -0.51 -1.76 -16.97
N PRO A 187 -1.06 -1.96 -18.17
CA PRO A 187 -1.32 -0.87 -19.09
C PRO A 187 -2.25 0.19 -18.50
N VAL A 188 -1.84 1.47 -18.54
CA VAL A 188 -2.62 2.60 -18.01
C VAL A 188 -4.03 2.63 -18.59
N ALA A 189 -4.17 2.42 -19.90
CA ALA A 189 -5.46 2.39 -20.59
C ALA A 189 -6.39 1.28 -20.05
N MET A 190 -5.84 0.12 -19.68
CA MET A 190 -6.61 -0.96 -19.06
C MET A 190 -7.24 -0.53 -17.74
N LEU A 191 -6.63 0.38 -17.01
CA LEU A 191 -7.05 0.78 -15.68
C LEU A 191 -7.92 2.04 -15.68
N LEU A 192 -7.61 3.03 -16.53
CA LEU A 192 -8.27 4.33 -16.51
C LEU A 192 -9.38 4.49 -17.55
N ASP A 193 -9.30 3.74 -18.68
CA ASP A 193 -10.26 3.86 -19.77
C ASP A 193 -11.40 2.83 -19.70
N ARG A 194 -11.46 2.05 -18.61
CA ARG A 194 -12.55 1.13 -18.37
C ARG A 194 -13.84 1.87 -18.01
N THR A 195 -14.95 1.36 -18.52
CA THR A 195 -16.26 1.66 -17.96
C THR A 195 -16.60 0.47 -17.05
N PRO A 196 -16.84 0.66 -15.75
CA PRO A 196 -17.27 -0.41 -14.86
C PRO A 196 -18.54 -1.07 -15.40
N VAL A 197 -18.60 -2.39 -15.37
CA VAL A 197 -19.72 -3.16 -15.94
C VAL A 197 -21.00 -3.01 -15.10
N ALA A 198 -20.88 -2.66 -13.83
CA ALA A 198 -21.99 -2.31 -12.94
C ALA A 198 -21.47 -1.44 -11.78
N PRO A 199 -22.33 -0.58 -11.20
CA PRO A 199 -21.99 0.00 -9.92
C PRO A 199 -21.80 -1.13 -8.90
N PRO A 200 -20.82 -1.02 -7.98
CA PRO A 200 -20.63 -2.01 -6.94
C PRO A 200 -21.95 -2.13 -6.14
N ASP A 201 -22.41 -3.36 -5.95
CA ASP A 201 -23.57 -3.64 -5.09
C ASP A 201 -23.38 -2.94 -3.74
N PRO A 202 -24.44 -2.38 -3.13
CA PRO A 202 -24.34 -1.86 -1.79
C PRO A 202 -23.75 -2.95 -0.91
N ALA A 203 -22.61 -2.66 -0.27
CA ALA A 203 -21.90 -3.62 0.55
C ALA A 203 -22.89 -4.23 1.55
N PRO A 204 -22.95 -5.58 1.70
CA PRO A 204 -23.62 -6.15 2.86
C PRO A 204 -23.05 -5.47 4.08
N ALA A 205 -23.93 -5.17 5.07
CA ALA A 205 -23.58 -4.40 6.26
C ALA A 205 -22.22 -4.87 6.78
N ALA A 206 -21.22 -4.03 6.62
CA ALA A 206 -19.85 -4.37 6.94
C ALA A 206 -19.82 -4.73 8.42
N HIS A 207 -19.29 -5.90 8.73
CA HIS A 207 -18.82 -6.14 10.08
C HIS A 207 -17.88 -4.97 10.37
N ALA A 208 -18.24 -4.12 11.34
CA ALA A 208 -17.43 -3.00 11.77
C ALA A 208 -16.16 -3.59 12.37
N HIS A 209 -15.16 -3.84 11.55
CA HIS A 209 -13.82 -4.16 12.03
C HIS A 209 -13.26 -2.86 12.57
N ASP A 210 -13.11 -2.79 13.89
CA ASP A 210 -12.29 -1.75 14.52
C ASP A 210 -10.84 -2.00 14.15
N HIS A 211 -10.38 -1.37 13.06
CA HIS A 211 -9.02 -1.55 12.55
C HIS A 211 -7.96 -1.08 13.55
N GLY A 212 -8.29 -0.14 14.44
CA GLY A 212 -7.39 0.28 15.52
C GLY A 212 -7.16 -0.81 16.54
N ALA A 213 -8.17 -1.63 16.83
CA ALA A 213 -8.06 -2.78 17.73
C ALA A 213 -7.52 -4.04 17.04
N ALA A 214 -7.58 -4.11 15.69
CA ALA A 214 -7.18 -5.28 14.91
C ALA A 214 -5.70 -5.31 14.53
N TYR A 215 -4.99 -4.18 14.59
CA TYR A 215 -3.59 -4.06 14.17
C TYR A 215 -2.76 -3.30 15.19
N GLY A 216 -1.52 -3.79 15.40
CA GLY A 216 -0.47 -3.03 16.06
C GLY A 216 0.45 -2.38 15.03
N SER A 217 1.07 -1.28 15.41
CA SER A 217 2.07 -0.60 14.60
C SER A 217 3.25 -0.11 15.44
N TRP A 218 4.39 0.05 14.79
CA TRP A 218 5.57 0.67 15.36
C TRP A 218 6.28 1.47 14.26
N SER A 219 6.81 2.61 14.63
CA SER A 219 7.60 3.44 13.72
C SER A 219 8.80 4.02 14.45
N HIS A 220 9.84 4.31 13.68
CA HIS A 220 11.04 4.98 14.16
C HIS A 220 11.51 6.01 13.13
N GLU A 221 11.95 7.16 13.60
CA GLU A 221 12.65 8.17 12.81
C GLU A 221 13.77 8.75 13.64
N GLY A 222 15.00 8.77 13.08
CA GLY A 222 16.16 9.30 13.79
C GLY A 222 17.40 9.37 12.92
N PRO A 223 18.48 9.98 13.43
CA PRO A 223 19.73 10.18 12.70
C PRO A 223 20.62 8.94 12.64
N GLU A 224 20.22 7.85 13.27
CA GLU A 224 21.05 6.66 13.45
C GLU A 224 21.41 6.00 12.11
N ALA A 225 22.61 5.45 12.04
CA ALA A 225 23.08 4.65 10.93
C ALA A 225 23.41 3.21 11.40
N LEU A 226 23.13 2.23 10.55
CA LEU A 226 23.40 0.84 10.82
C LEU A 226 24.42 0.27 9.84
N THR A 227 25.05 -0.84 10.22
CA THR A 227 25.70 -1.71 9.23
C THR A 227 24.61 -2.41 8.43
N ARG A 228 24.93 -2.78 7.19
CA ARG A 228 24.00 -3.51 6.32
C ARG A 228 23.53 -4.81 6.98
N GLU A 229 24.46 -5.55 7.55
CA GLU A 229 24.23 -6.85 8.18
C GLU A 229 23.31 -6.73 9.42
N ALA A 230 23.47 -5.68 10.22
CA ALA A 230 22.61 -5.45 11.38
C ALA A 230 21.19 -5.07 10.95
N ALA A 231 21.07 -4.25 9.89
CA ALA A 231 19.78 -3.89 9.33
C ALA A 231 19.03 -5.10 8.75
N GLU A 232 19.70 -5.93 7.96
CA GLU A 232 19.12 -7.15 7.37
C GLU A 232 18.69 -8.13 8.48
N ARG A 233 19.52 -8.40 9.49
CA ARG A 233 19.16 -9.24 10.64
C ARG A 233 17.95 -8.72 11.42
N PHE A 234 17.86 -7.40 11.61
CA PHE A 234 16.69 -6.80 12.28
C PHE A 234 15.41 -7.07 11.49
N PHE A 235 15.45 -6.90 10.16
CA PHE A 235 14.29 -7.15 9.31
C PHE A 235 13.93 -8.64 9.26
N GLU A 236 14.90 -9.54 9.19
CA GLU A 236 14.70 -11.00 9.22
C GLU A 236 14.13 -11.48 10.56
N GLY A 237 14.59 -10.89 11.67
CA GLY A 237 14.19 -11.25 13.03
C GLY A 237 12.85 -10.65 13.48
N ALA A 238 12.17 -9.83 12.67
CA ALA A 238 10.90 -9.20 13.05
C ALA A 238 9.73 -10.20 12.95
N GLU A 239 9.68 -11.18 13.86
CA GLU A 239 8.62 -12.21 13.89
C GLU A 239 7.24 -11.60 14.18
N GLY A 240 6.19 -12.19 13.60
CA GLY A 240 4.81 -11.73 13.76
C GLY A 240 4.47 -10.44 13.02
N VAL A 241 5.46 -9.74 12.46
CA VAL A 241 5.24 -8.53 11.68
C VAL A 241 4.83 -8.89 10.25
N TYR A 242 3.69 -8.37 9.82
CA TYR A 242 3.22 -8.58 8.44
C TYR A 242 4.00 -7.77 7.43
N ARG A 243 4.26 -6.50 7.74
CA ARG A 243 5.05 -5.61 6.90
C ARG A 243 5.98 -4.78 7.77
N LEU A 244 7.25 -4.72 7.39
CA LEU A 244 8.23 -3.79 7.91
C LEU A 244 8.92 -3.14 6.72
N LYS A 245 8.94 -1.83 6.68
CA LYS A 245 9.64 -1.04 5.68
C LYS A 245 10.66 -0.13 6.36
N GLY A 246 11.73 0.17 5.65
CA GLY A 246 12.66 1.20 6.09
C GLY A 246 13.53 1.74 4.98
N ARG A 247 13.88 3.01 5.12
CA ARG A 247 15.00 3.65 4.45
C ARG A 247 15.99 4.04 5.52
N LEU A 248 17.15 3.42 5.48
CA LEU A 248 18.14 3.47 6.55
C LEU A 248 19.40 4.15 6.05
N ARG A 249 20.01 4.93 6.93
CA ARG A 249 21.38 5.41 6.76
C ARG A 249 22.35 4.27 7.06
N LEU A 250 23.40 4.15 6.27
CA LEU A 250 24.44 3.14 6.50
C LEU A 250 25.67 3.77 7.15
N VAL A 251 26.27 3.00 8.06
CA VAL A 251 27.62 3.30 8.58
C VAL A 251 28.59 3.30 7.40
N GLY A 252 29.35 4.38 7.24
CA GLY A 252 30.26 4.55 6.11
C GLY A 252 29.65 5.31 4.92
N GLY A 253 28.39 5.72 5.02
CA GLY A 253 27.66 6.51 4.02
C GLY A 253 26.78 5.67 3.09
N GLY A 254 25.88 6.35 2.39
CA GLY A 254 24.87 5.74 1.55
C GLY A 254 23.59 5.34 2.30
N GLY A 255 22.64 4.80 1.57
CA GLY A 255 21.36 4.36 2.12
C GLY A 255 21.00 2.94 1.70
N LEU A 256 20.15 2.32 2.51
CA LEU A 256 19.57 1.00 2.26
C LEU A 256 18.05 1.07 2.40
N GLU A 257 17.36 0.64 1.37
CA GLU A 257 15.92 0.45 1.41
C GLU A 257 15.64 -1.03 1.69
N LEU A 258 14.89 -1.31 2.75
CA LEU A 258 14.53 -2.66 3.19
C LEU A 258 13.02 -2.79 3.27
N HIS A 259 12.52 -3.88 2.70
CA HIS A 259 11.12 -4.27 2.76
C HIS A 259 11.00 -5.71 3.24
N ARG A 260 10.16 -5.93 4.24
CA ARG A 260 9.71 -7.26 4.65
C ARG A 260 8.21 -7.37 4.46
N VAL A 261 7.78 -8.47 3.84
CA VAL A 261 6.38 -8.87 3.73
C VAL A 261 6.28 -10.35 4.07
N GLY A 262 5.58 -10.68 5.13
CA GLY A 262 5.58 -12.04 5.67
C GLY A 262 7.01 -12.49 6.02
N ARG A 263 7.51 -13.49 5.32
CA ARG A 263 8.89 -14.01 5.50
C ARG A 263 9.90 -13.51 4.47
N VAL A 264 9.44 -12.78 3.46
CA VAL A 264 10.31 -12.30 2.38
C VAL A 264 10.91 -10.95 2.75
N VAL A 265 12.23 -10.86 2.76
CA VAL A 265 12.98 -9.61 2.94
C VAL A 265 13.65 -9.25 1.61
N GLN A 266 13.48 -8.01 1.19
CA GLN A 266 14.12 -7.43 0.00
C GLN A 266 14.95 -6.23 0.44
N ALA A 267 16.17 -6.12 -0.08
CA ALA A 267 17.09 -5.03 0.20
C ALA A 267 17.60 -4.43 -1.10
N ALA A 268 17.60 -3.11 -1.20
CA ALA A 268 18.13 -2.38 -2.34
C ALA A 268 18.93 -1.16 -1.86
N PRO A 269 20.08 -0.84 -2.49
CA PRO A 269 20.78 0.39 -2.19
C PRO A 269 19.93 1.59 -2.63
N CYS A 270 19.97 2.67 -1.85
CA CYS A 270 19.31 3.93 -2.20
C CYS A 270 20.25 5.11 -1.87
N PRO A 271 19.97 6.33 -2.36
CA PRO A 271 20.64 7.52 -1.88
C PRO A 271 20.52 7.63 -0.36
N GLU A 272 21.56 8.19 0.28
CA GLU A 272 21.53 8.37 1.74
C GLU A 272 20.34 9.25 2.14
N PRO A 273 19.43 8.74 3.00
CA PRO A 273 18.30 9.53 3.46
C PRO A 273 18.75 10.53 4.54
N ASP A 274 18.00 11.61 4.71
CA ASP A 274 18.25 12.61 5.75
C ASP A 274 18.18 12.00 7.16
N ALA A 275 17.27 11.03 7.34
CA ALA A 275 17.07 10.26 8.56
C ALA A 275 16.77 8.80 8.23
N THR A 276 17.11 7.90 9.13
CA THR A 276 16.61 6.52 9.14
C THR A 276 15.13 6.55 9.51
N ARG A 277 14.28 5.96 8.66
CA ARG A 277 12.84 5.85 8.88
C ARG A 277 12.39 4.41 8.74
N LEU A 278 11.61 3.95 9.71
CA LEU A 278 11.07 2.59 9.79
C LEU A 278 9.57 2.65 10.09
N ALA A 279 8.81 1.76 9.47
CA ALA A 279 7.40 1.55 9.77
C ALA A 279 7.06 0.06 9.74
N ALA A 280 6.45 -0.43 10.81
CA ALA A 280 6.00 -1.81 10.97
C ALA A 280 4.50 -1.87 11.26
N ILE A 281 3.83 -2.91 10.75
CA ILE A 281 2.44 -3.21 11.05
C ILE A 281 2.23 -4.72 11.16
N TRP A 282 1.39 -5.13 12.10
CA TRP A 282 1.05 -6.53 12.38
C TRP A 282 -0.38 -6.67 12.90
N PRO A 283 -1.03 -7.85 12.75
CA PRO A 283 -2.30 -8.14 13.39
C PRO A 283 -2.14 -8.14 14.91
N ALA A 284 -3.16 -7.65 15.62
CA ALA A 284 -3.14 -7.62 17.07
C ALA A 284 -2.79 -8.99 17.68
N GLY A 285 -1.88 -9.00 18.65
CA GLY A 285 -1.38 -10.21 19.28
C GLY A 285 -0.36 -11.03 18.49
N ALA A 286 0.03 -10.61 17.27
CA ALA A 286 1.04 -11.29 16.49
C ALA A 286 2.47 -10.82 16.79
N ALA A 287 2.64 -9.58 17.21
CA ALA A 287 3.90 -8.98 17.65
C ALA A 287 3.63 -7.90 18.70
N GLU A 288 4.69 -7.39 19.30
CA GLU A 288 4.63 -6.30 20.26
C GLU A 288 5.59 -5.18 19.87
N ALA A 289 5.14 -3.92 19.97
CA ALA A 289 5.96 -2.75 19.71
C ALA A 289 7.24 -2.72 20.56
N ALA A 290 7.16 -3.18 21.81
CA ALA A 290 8.29 -3.28 22.73
C ALA A 290 9.37 -4.25 22.21
N ALA A 291 8.98 -5.38 21.62
CA ALA A 291 9.91 -6.37 21.07
C ALA A 291 10.63 -5.82 19.83
N LEU A 292 9.91 -5.09 18.97
CA LEU A 292 10.52 -4.40 17.82
C LEU A 292 11.49 -3.30 18.25
N ALA A 293 11.09 -2.48 19.21
CA ALA A 293 11.96 -1.43 19.74
C ALA A 293 13.22 -2.00 20.41
N GLU A 294 13.14 -3.17 21.06
CA GLU A 294 14.30 -3.87 21.61
C GLU A 294 15.19 -4.45 20.53
N GLY A 295 14.62 -5.07 19.49
CA GLY A 295 15.35 -5.56 18.32
C GLY A 295 16.10 -4.42 17.61
N TRP A 296 15.45 -3.26 17.47
CA TRP A 296 16.06 -2.06 16.91
C TRP A 296 17.26 -1.56 17.75
N ARG A 297 17.10 -1.45 19.07
CA ARG A 297 18.20 -1.06 19.97
C ARG A 297 19.40 -2.01 19.88
N ARG A 298 19.15 -3.30 19.72
CA ARG A 298 20.18 -4.33 19.55
C ARG A 298 20.92 -4.13 18.22
N ALA A 299 20.23 -3.91 17.12
CA ALA A 299 20.83 -3.64 15.82
C ALA A 299 21.71 -2.38 15.83
N LEU A 300 21.29 -1.34 16.56
CA LEU A 300 22.09 -0.13 16.77
C LEU A 300 23.38 -0.42 17.57
N ALA A 301 23.29 -1.23 18.65
CA ALA A 301 24.44 -1.57 19.47
C ALA A 301 25.49 -2.38 18.65
N GLU A 302 25.04 -3.37 17.88
CA GLU A 302 25.89 -4.17 16.97
C GLU A 302 26.60 -3.27 15.93
N SER A 303 25.86 -2.28 15.37
CA SER A 303 26.42 -1.34 14.40
C SER A 303 27.45 -0.38 15.04
N GLY A 304 27.22 0.03 16.27
CA GLY A 304 28.15 0.89 17.02
C GLY A 304 29.43 0.19 17.45
N GLU A 305 29.41 -1.12 17.69
CA GLU A 305 30.59 -1.94 17.94
C GLU A 305 31.40 -2.13 16.65
N ALA A 306 30.75 -2.45 15.54
CA ALA A 306 31.41 -2.61 14.25
C ALA A 306 32.03 -1.33 13.69
N ALA A 307 31.52 -0.16 14.03
CA ALA A 307 32.08 1.14 13.63
C ALA A 307 33.36 1.54 14.41
N LYS A 308 33.65 0.83 15.51
CA LYS A 308 34.83 1.08 16.37
C LYS A 308 35.98 0.08 16.11
N ALA A 309 35.72 -1.00 15.37
CA ALA A 309 36.68 -2.03 15.00
C ALA A 309 37.26 -1.75 13.61
#